data_7fd6df03246292238cba74e17eea56ff
#
_entry.id   7fd6df03246292238cba74e17eea56ff
#
_cell.length_a   1.000
_cell.length_b   1.000
_cell.length_c   1.000
_cell.angle_alpha   90.00
_cell.angle_beta   90.00
_cell.angle_gamma   90.00
#
_symmetry.space_group_name_H-M   'P 1'
#
loop_
_entity.id
_entity.type
_entity.pdbx_description
1 polymer ?
#
loop_
_entity_poly.entity_id
_entity_poly.type
_entity_poly.pdbx_seq_one_letter_code
_entity_poly.pdbx_strand_id
1 'polypeptide(L)'
;AYMSFLNFTVGYTYGGFMDLGALPSTIDFQGPNGATFYRATQLSYTYKGLKDFRFQASIEAPAVDGTTSSQFEIAQQRMPDFTASAQYSWNSSSHLRVGGIIRSMTYTSTERDKASSVTGYGVQASTTFNLGKKWQAFGQINYGKGIGQYLNDISNLNVDIVPNPEKEGKMQALPMLGWYAGLQYNISPKIFLSSTYSMSRLYSEDGYPNDLPSTYRYGQYFVANVFWNVTPNMQVGAEYLRGWRTNFDNSTNHANRMNL
;
A
#
# COMPACT_ATOMS: atom_id res chain seq x y z
N ALA A 1 18.70 -2.41 -6.53
CA ALA A 1 19.56 -1.27 -6.88
C ALA A 1 18.88 -0.41 -7.93
N TYR A 2 19.10 0.91 -7.91
CA TYR A 2 18.56 1.86 -8.89
C TYR A 2 19.59 2.98 -9.14
N MET A 3 19.39 3.70 -10.24
CA MET A 3 20.18 4.85 -10.65
C MET A 3 19.25 6.04 -10.91
N SER A 4 19.67 7.25 -10.54
CA SER A 4 18.94 8.49 -10.81
C SER A 4 19.80 9.45 -11.63
N PHE A 5 19.25 10.00 -12.71
CA PHE A 5 19.92 10.93 -13.62
C PHE A 5 18.89 11.85 -14.31
N LEU A 6 19.11 13.13 -14.37
CA LEU A 6 18.25 14.14 -15.00
C LEU A 6 16.76 14.01 -14.64
N ASN A 7 16.46 13.83 -13.35
CA ASN A 7 15.10 13.58 -12.83
C ASN A 7 14.48 12.22 -13.22
N PHE A 8 15.17 11.37 -13.96
CA PHE A 8 14.79 9.99 -14.18
C PHE A 8 15.33 9.10 -13.06
N THR A 9 14.57 8.07 -12.70
CA THR A 9 15.02 6.98 -11.83
C THR A 9 14.74 5.67 -12.54
N VAL A 10 15.77 4.82 -12.67
CA VAL A 10 15.71 3.52 -13.36
C VAL A 10 16.24 2.44 -12.43
N GLY A 11 15.50 1.34 -12.28
CA GLY A 11 15.90 0.17 -11.50
C GLY A 11 14.89 -0.24 -10.45
N TYR A 12 15.30 -1.14 -9.54
CA TYR A 12 14.44 -1.70 -8.51
C TYR A 12 14.40 -0.79 -7.27
N THR A 13 13.26 -0.14 -7.07
CA THR A 13 13.03 0.80 -5.96
C THR A 13 11.53 0.90 -5.63
N TYR A 14 11.17 1.79 -4.70
CA TYR A 14 9.77 2.03 -4.31
C TYR A 14 8.94 2.56 -5.46
N GLY A 15 7.75 1.99 -5.65
CA GLY A 15 6.83 2.33 -6.73
C GLY A 15 6.24 3.74 -6.62
N GLY A 16 5.72 4.25 -7.74
CA GLY A 16 5.12 5.58 -7.79
C GLY A 16 3.77 5.69 -7.09
N PHE A 17 3.10 4.56 -6.82
CA PHE A 17 1.88 4.50 -6.01
C PHE A 17 2.18 4.33 -4.52
N MET A 18 3.14 5.10 -4.00
CA MET A 18 3.61 5.04 -2.62
C MET A 18 4.14 6.41 -2.18
N ASP A 19 3.92 6.77 -0.93
CA ASP A 19 4.45 7.98 -0.30
C ASP A 19 5.27 7.65 0.95
N LEU A 20 6.58 7.56 0.78
CA LEU A 20 7.51 7.31 1.88
C LEU A 20 7.51 8.44 2.92
N GLY A 21 7.20 9.68 2.49
CA GLY A 21 7.22 10.85 3.36
C GLY A 21 6.06 10.91 4.35
N ALA A 22 5.01 10.10 4.15
CA ALA A 22 3.85 10.02 5.03
C ALA A 22 3.85 8.78 5.94
N LEU A 23 4.83 7.87 5.77
CA LEU A 23 4.91 6.66 6.61
C LEU A 23 5.25 7.00 8.06
N PRO A 24 4.59 6.35 9.03
CA PRO A 24 4.94 6.50 10.44
C PRO A 24 6.31 5.89 10.77
N SER A 25 6.94 6.38 11.83
CA SER A 25 8.07 5.71 12.44
C SER A 25 7.58 4.51 13.24
N THR A 26 8.00 3.30 12.85
CA THR A 26 7.69 2.03 13.53
C THR A 26 8.96 1.20 13.66
N ILE A 27 9.05 0.37 14.72
CA ILE A 27 10.06 -0.68 14.83
C ILE A 27 9.62 -1.87 13.97
N ASP A 28 8.31 -2.09 13.86
CA ASP A 28 7.75 -3.05 12.91
C ASP A 28 8.10 -2.67 11.48
N PHE A 29 8.93 -3.49 10.83
CA PHE A 29 9.40 -3.21 9.47
C PHE A 29 8.25 -3.16 8.45
N GLN A 30 7.21 -3.95 8.64
CA GLN A 30 6.06 -3.96 7.74
C GLN A 30 5.23 -2.69 7.88
N GLY A 31 5.11 -2.13 9.08
CA GLY A 31 4.35 -0.93 9.37
C GLY A 31 2.84 -1.14 9.30
N PRO A 32 2.07 -0.04 9.10
CA PRO A 32 0.60 -0.10 9.11
C PRO A 32 0.04 -0.97 7.99
N ASN A 33 -0.96 -1.79 8.31
CA ASN A 33 -1.56 -2.75 7.39
C ASN A 33 -2.27 -2.11 6.17
N GLY A 34 -2.82 -0.91 6.32
CA GLY A 34 -3.47 -0.17 5.23
C GLY A 34 -2.52 0.70 4.41
N ALA A 35 -1.20 0.67 4.70
CA ALA A 35 -0.21 1.42 3.95
C ALA A 35 0.04 0.80 2.57
N THR A 36 0.33 1.65 1.59
CA THR A 36 0.94 1.19 0.34
C THR A 36 2.43 0.99 0.54
N PHE A 37 2.93 -0.21 0.26
CA PHE A 37 4.35 -0.54 0.37
C PHE A 37 4.74 -1.57 -0.69
N TYR A 38 5.29 -1.09 -1.80
CA TYR A 38 5.69 -1.96 -2.90
C TYR A 38 6.97 -1.48 -3.58
N ARG A 39 7.81 -2.43 -3.98
CA ARG A 39 9.01 -2.17 -4.79
C ARG A 39 8.89 -2.86 -6.13
N ALA A 40 9.20 -2.14 -7.20
CA ALA A 40 9.20 -2.65 -8.55
C ALA A 40 10.46 -2.23 -9.30
N THR A 41 10.83 -2.98 -10.33
CA THR A 41 11.72 -2.46 -11.37
C THR A 41 10.91 -1.44 -12.16
N GLN A 42 11.43 -0.23 -12.28
CA GLN A 42 10.70 0.88 -12.87
C GLN A 42 11.58 1.85 -13.65
N LEU A 43 10.93 2.59 -14.52
CA LEU A 43 11.40 3.85 -15.07
C LEU A 43 10.44 4.93 -14.60
N SER A 44 10.93 5.91 -13.84
CA SER A 44 10.12 7.03 -13.37
C SER A 44 10.76 8.37 -13.74
N TYR A 45 9.94 9.37 -13.95
CA TYR A 45 10.33 10.75 -14.16
C TYR A 45 9.69 11.65 -13.11
N THR A 46 10.48 12.53 -12.49
CA THR A 46 10.01 13.48 -11.48
C THR A 46 10.21 14.90 -11.97
N TYR A 47 9.14 15.63 -12.22
CA TYR A 47 9.17 17.04 -12.57
C TYR A 47 9.12 17.93 -11.32
N LYS A 48 10.09 18.86 -11.20
CA LYS A 48 10.25 19.79 -10.06
C LYS A 48 10.33 21.25 -10.51
N GLY A 49 9.85 21.56 -11.72
CA GLY A 49 9.98 22.90 -12.31
C GLY A 49 9.04 23.95 -11.73
N LEU A 50 8.07 23.57 -10.89
CA LEU A 50 7.17 24.49 -10.21
C LEU A 50 7.53 24.56 -8.73
N LYS A 51 7.54 25.77 -8.17
CA LYS A 51 7.77 25.98 -6.75
C LYS A 51 6.70 25.25 -5.95
N ASP A 52 7.13 24.55 -4.90
CA ASP A 52 6.28 23.81 -3.95
C ASP A 52 5.51 22.60 -4.54
N PHE A 53 5.59 22.38 -5.88
CA PHE A 53 4.97 21.24 -6.54
C PHE A 53 5.99 20.23 -7.06
N ARG A 54 5.62 18.97 -6.97
CA ARG A 54 6.34 17.83 -7.52
C ARG A 54 5.36 16.91 -8.23
N PHE A 55 5.64 16.59 -9.50
CA PHE A 55 4.87 15.62 -10.27
C PHE A 55 5.77 14.41 -10.57
N GLN A 56 5.23 13.23 -10.49
CA GLN A 56 5.94 11.99 -10.81
C GLN A 56 5.05 11.11 -11.67
N ALA A 57 5.65 10.50 -12.68
CA ALA A 57 5.04 9.42 -13.46
C ALA A 57 6.01 8.26 -13.54
N SER A 58 5.52 7.02 -13.50
CA SER A 58 6.34 5.83 -13.66
C SER A 58 5.67 4.75 -14.49
N ILE A 59 6.52 3.93 -15.08
CA ILE A 59 6.21 2.67 -15.73
C ILE A 59 6.90 1.60 -14.89
N GLU A 60 6.13 0.67 -14.34
CA GLU A 60 6.59 -0.32 -13.37
C GLU A 60 6.42 -1.74 -13.90
N ALA A 61 7.37 -2.61 -13.60
CA ALA A 61 7.24 -4.03 -13.90
C ALA A 61 6.01 -4.58 -13.15
N PRO A 62 5.05 -5.18 -13.87
CA PRO A 62 3.81 -5.63 -13.28
C PRO A 62 4.05 -6.89 -12.43
N ALA A 63 3.40 -6.95 -11.27
CA ALA A 63 3.26 -8.15 -10.47
C ALA A 63 1.80 -8.31 -10.06
N VAL A 64 1.22 -9.47 -10.28
CA VAL A 64 -0.19 -9.75 -10.00
C VAL A 64 -0.29 -10.83 -8.96
N ASP A 65 -0.91 -10.48 -7.85
CA ASP A 65 -1.22 -11.37 -6.73
C ASP A 65 -2.66 -11.90 -6.90
N GLY A 66 -2.84 -12.83 -7.83
CA GLY A 66 -4.15 -13.37 -8.20
C GLY A 66 -4.36 -14.81 -7.76
N THR A 67 -5.61 -15.20 -7.59
CA THR A 67 -5.99 -16.57 -7.25
C THR A 67 -5.69 -17.53 -8.39
N THR A 68 -4.94 -18.59 -8.12
CA THR A 68 -4.69 -19.72 -9.04
C THR A 68 -5.51 -20.94 -8.64
N SER A 69 -5.95 -21.71 -9.63
CA SER A 69 -6.70 -22.96 -9.42
C SER A 69 -6.49 -23.90 -10.61
N SER A 70 -7.13 -25.06 -10.61
CA SER A 70 -7.14 -25.95 -11.79
C SER A 70 -7.76 -25.32 -13.04
N GLN A 71 -8.55 -24.26 -12.88
CA GLN A 71 -9.25 -23.57 -13.98
C GLN A 71 -8.57 -22.26 -14.37
N PHE A 72 -7.78 -21.63 -13.50
CA PHE A 72 -7.20 -20.31 -13.70
C PHE A 72 -5.72 -20.26 -13.34
N GLU A 73 -4.94 -19.62 -14.20
CA GLU A 73 -3.54 -19.33 -13.98
C GLU A 73 -3.24 -17.84 -14.25
N ILE A 74 -2.35 -17.25 -13.45
CA ILE A 74 -1.83 -15.92 -13.72
C ILE A 74 -0.81 -16.03 -14.86
N ALA A 75 -1.15 -15.46 -15.99
CA ALA A 75 -0.30 -15.51 -17.19
C ALA A 75 0.83 -14.49 -17.13
N GLN A 76 1.78 -14.60 -18.07
CA GLN A 76 2.78 -13.56 -18.26
C GLN A 76 2.11 -12.22 -18.55
N GLN A 77 2.46 -11.20 -17.76
CA GLN A 77 1.88 -9.87 -17.90
C GLN A 77 2.40 -9.18 -19.17
N ARG A 78 1.50 -8.58 -19.94
CA ARG A 78 1.79 -7.97 -21.25
C ARG A 78 1.98 -6.47 -21.19
N MET A 79 1.43 -5.82 -20.19
CA MET A 79 1.46 -4.36 -19.99
C MET A 79 2.09 -4.03 -18.64
N PRO A 80 2.93 -3.01 -18.56
CA PRO A 80 3.42 -2.49 -17.30
C PRO A 80 2.29 -1.84 -16.49
N ASP A 81 2.51 -1.70 -15.19
CA ASP A 81 1.70 -0.84 -14.35
C ASP A 81 2.12 0.62 -14.57
N PHE A 82 1.14 1.53 -14.66
CA PHE A 82 1.37 2.96 -14.82
C PHE A 82 0.95 3.69 -13.57
N THR A 83 1.82 4.55 -13.02
CA THR A 83 1.49 5.40 -11.89
C THR A 83 1.73 6.86 -12.22
N ALA A 84 0.94 7.74 -11.62
CA ALA A 84 1.14 9.18 -11.66
C ALA A 84 0.77 9.80 -10.32
N SER A 85 1.50 10.85 -9.92
CA SER A 85 1.20 11.57 -8.68
C SER A 85 1.57 13.04 -8.76
N ALA A 86 0.86 13.85 -7.97
CA ALA A 86 1.13 15.26 -7.72
C ALA A 86 1.29 15.47 -6.21
N GLN A 87 2.31 16.19 -5.80
CA GLN A 87 2.58 16.58 -4.43
C GLN A 87 2.69 18.09 -4.32
N TYR A 88 2.03 18.67 -3.35
CA TYR A 88 2.18 20.06 -2.93
C TYR A 88 2.83 20.10 -1.55
N SER A 89 3.93 20.85 -1.39
CA SER A 89 4.69 20.97 -0.15
C SER A 89 4.71 22.43 0.28
N TRP A 90 3.99 22.78 1.35
CA TRP A 90 3.94 24.15 1.87
C TRP A 90 5.08 24.50 2.82
N ASN A 91 5.87 23.51 3.20
CA ASN A 91 7.16 23.66 3.88
C ASN A 91 8.03 22.41 3.69
N SER A 92 9.23 22.41 4.22
CA SER A 92 10.20 21.31 4.05
C SER A 92 9.79 19.96 4.64
N SER A 93 8.80 19.94 5.51
CA SER A 93 8.38 18.74 6.26
C SER A 93 6.86 18.50 6.27
N SER A 94 6.12 19.27 5.46
CA SER A 94 4.67 19.11 5.34
C SER A 94 4.25 19.11 3.88
N HIS A 95 3.46 18.12 3.49
CA HIS A 95 2.99 17.97 2.13
C HIS A 95 1.63 17.28 2.07
N LEU A 96 0.95 17.47 0.96
CA LEU A 96 -0.18 16.68 0.50
C LEU A 96 0.20 16.07 -0.84
N ARG A 97 0.00 14.77 -0.98
CA ARG A 97 0.21 14.05 -2.23
C ARG A 97 -1.04 13.31 -2.64
N VAL A 98 -1.35 13.36 -3.92
CA VAL A 98 -2.41 12.57 -4.57
C VAL A 98 -1.78 11.78 -5.68
N GLY A 99 -2.13 10.51 -5.81
CA GLY A 99 -1.61 9.61 -6.82
C GLY A 99 -2.64 8.64 -7.34
N GLY A 100 -2.34 8.05 -8.48
CA GLY A 100 -3.16 7.01 -9.09
C GLY A 100 -2.31 5.94 -9.74
N ILE A 101 -2.92 4.78 -9.94
CA ILE A 101 -2.36 3.63 -10.63
C ILE A 101 -3.40 3.04 -11.58
N ILE A 102 -2.95 2.56 -12.74
CA ILE A 102 -3.72 1.73 -13.66
C ILE A 102 -2.90 0.51 -14.03
N ARG A 103 -3.56 -0.65 -14.08
CA ARG A 103 -2.95 -1.96 -14.27
C ARG A 103 -3.74 -2.79 -15.29
N SER A 104 -3.05 -3.68 -15.99
CA SER A 104 -3.67 -4.70 -16.85
C SER A 104 -3.20 -6.08 -16.39
N MET A 105 -4.08 -6.83 -15.73
CA MET A 105 -3.76 -8.11 -15.10
C MET A 105 -4.20 -9.26 -16.00
N THR A 106 -3.24 -9.98 -16.56
CA THR A 106 -3.47 -11.04 -17.55
C THR A 106 -3.54 -12.41 -16.88
N TYR A 107 -4.53 -13.20 -17.25
CA TYR A 107 -4.75 -14.57 -16.79
C TYR A 107 -5.15 -15.49 -17.96
N THR A 108 -5.02 -16.80 -17.77
CA THR A 108 -5.57 -17.85 -18.65
C THR A 108 -6.64 -18.64 -17.93
N SER A 109 -7.63 -19.11 -18.69
CA SER A 109 -8.66 -20.02 -18.21
C SER A 109 -8.70 -21.26 -19.09
N THR A 110 -8.78 -22.45 -18.51
CA THR A 110 -8.88 -23.72 -19.24
C THR A 110 -10.10 -23.79 -20.14
N GLU A 111 -11.17 -23.07 -19.80
CA GLU A 111 -12.41 -23.04 -20.61
C GLU A 111 -12.31 -22.15 -21.85
N ARG A 112 -11.40 -21.19 -21.86
CA ARG A 112 -11.37 -20.17 -22.91
C ARG A 112 -10.23 -20.30 -23.89
N ASP A 113 -9.24 -21.14 -23.60
CA ASP A 113 -8.03 -21.36 -24.41
C ASP A 113 -7.35 -20.05 -24.92
N LYS A 114 -7.62 -18.94 -24.25
CA LYS A 114 -7.09 -17.60 -24.58
C LYS A 114 -6.74 -16.82 -23.31
N ALA A 115 -5.62 -16.12 -23.38
CA ALA A 115 -5.28 -15.15 -22.36
C ALA A 115 -6.26 -13.98 -22.37
N SER A 116 -6.82 -13.67 -21.20
CA SER A 116 -7.71 -12.55 -20.95
C SER A 116 -7.07 -11.58 -19.96
N SER A 117 -7.57 -10.35 -19.88
CA SER A 117 -7.06 -9.36 -18.94
C SER A 117 -8.19 -8.68 -18.18
N VAL A 118 -7.90 -8.33 -16.92
CA VAL A 118 -8.76 -7.50 -16.07
C VAL A 118 -8.03 -6.20 -15.79
N THR A 119 -8.72 -5.07 -15.90
CA THR A 119 -8.17 -3.77 -15.55
C THR A 119 -8.25 -3.55 -14.04
N GLY A 120 -7.10 -3.26 -13.41
CA GLY A 120 -7.01 -2.76 -12.06
C GLY A 120 -6.77 -1.25 -12.07
N TYR A 121 -7.22 -0.56 -11.04
CA TYR A 121 -6.96 0.86 -10.83
C TYR A 121 -7.01 1.23 -9.35
N GLY A 122 -6.34 2.31 -8.99
CA GLY A 122 -6.38 2.82 -7.63
C GLY A 122 -6.08 4.30 -7.56
N VAL A 123 -6.57 4.92 -6.49
CA VAL A 123 -6.27 6.30 -6.12
C VAL A 123 -5.75 6.34 -4.70
N GLN A 124 -4.86 7.28 -4.42
CA GLN A 124 -4.23 7.49 -3.12
C GLN A 124 -4.21 8.97 -2.79
N ALA A 125 -4.44 9.29 -1.52
CA ALA A 125 -4.10 10.58 -0.94
C ALA A 125 -3.29 10.35 0.33
N SER A 126 -2.21 11.12 0.52
CA SER A 126 -1.32 11.02 1.68
C SER A 126 -0.83 12.39 2.11
N THR A 127 -0.52 12.52 3.38
CA THR A 127 -0.07 13.79 3.95
C THR A 127 0.84 13.59 5.14
N THR A 128 1.78 14.50 5.30
CA THR A 128 2.47 14.77 6.56
C THR A 128 2.26 16.24 6.89
N PHE A 129 1.87 16.54 8.12
CA PHE A 129 1.49 17.87 8.54
C PHE A 129 2.08 18.19 9.92
N ASN A 130 2.94 19.21 9.98
CA ASN A 130 3.50 19.69 11.24
C ASN A 130 2.59 20.72 11.91
N LEU A 131 2.15 20.43 13.12
CA LEU A 131 1.35 21.29 14.00
C LEU A 131 2.30 21.95 15.01
N GLY A 132 2.88 23.06 14.62
CA GLY A 132 3.92 23.75 15.41
C GLY A 132 5.23 22.97 15.45
N LYS A 133 5.99 23.11 16.57
CA LYS A 133 7.33 22.50 16.71
C LYS A 133 7.32 21.08 17.31
N LYS A 134 6.21 20.69 17.95
CA LYS A 134 6.17 19.45 18.74
C LYS A 134 5.32 18.36 18.13
N TRP A 135 4.29 18.69 17.35
CA TRP A 135 3.35 17.74 16.82
C TRP A 135 3.52 17.56 15.32
N GLN A 136 3.44 16.31 14.88
CA GLN A 136 3.33 15.95 13.48
C GLN A 136 2.17 14.97 13.31
N ALA A 137 1.24 15.28 12.41
CA ALA A 137 0.21 14.37 11.95
C ALA A 137 0.62 13.79 10.60
N PHE A 138 0.27 12.56 10.35
CA PHE A 138 0.50 11.89 9.08
C PHE A 138 -0.62 10.91 8.78
N GLY A 139 -0.82 10.62 7.51
CA GLY A 139 -1.85 9.69 7.10
C GLY A 139 -1.86 9.42 5.62
N GLN A 140 -2.55 8.35 5.27
CA GLN A 140 -2.77 7.90 3.92
C GLN A 140 -4.12 7.23 3.81
N ILE A 141 -4.79 7.41 2.68
CA ILE A 141 -5.95 6.63 2.26
C ILE A 141 -5.75 6.22 0.82
N ASN A 142 -6.12 5.00 0.50
CA ASN A 142 -6.08 4.46 -0.85
C ASN A 142 -7.29 3.58 -1.09
N TYR A 143 -7.86 3.66 -2.28
CA TYR A 143 -8.99 2.87 -2.72
C TYR A 143 -8.81 2.47 -4.18
N GLY A 144 -9.21 1.25 -4.51
CA GLY A 144 -9.15 0.77 -5.89
C GLY A 144 -9.64 -0.66 -6.06
N LYS A 145 -9.48 -1.19 -7.26
CA LYS A 145 -9.71 -2.59 -7.61
C LYS A 145 -8.43 -3.22 -8.13
N GLY A 146 -8.10 -4.42 -7.63
CA GLY A 146 -6.91 -5.14 -8.07
C GLY A 146 -5.60 -4.44 -7.70
N ILE A 147 -5.53 -3.84 -6.51
CA ILE A 147 -4.34 -3.18 -5.96
C ILE A 147 -3.81 -3.87 -4.69
N GLY A 148 -4.20 -5.12 -4.45
CA GLY A 148 -3.80 -5.90 -3.26
C GLY A 148 -2.31 -6.04 -3.12
N GLN A 149 -1.60 -6.28 -4.22
CA GLN A 149 -0.13 -6.33 -4.26
C GLN A 149 0.54 -5.08 -3.67
N TYR A 150 -0.13 -3.94 -3.72
CA TYR A 150 0.38 -2.66 -3.20
C TYR A 150 0.04 -2.40 -1.73
N LEU A 151 -0.91 -3.14 -1.14
CA LEU A 151 -1.38 -2.95 0.24
C LEU A 151 -0.73 -3.96 1.18
N ASN A 152 -0.12 -3.50 2.27
CA ASN A 152 0.68 -4.33 3.17
C ASN A 152 0.04 -5.66 3.57
N ASP A 153 -1.14 -5.63 4.20
CA ASP A 153 -1.78 -6.86 4.71
C ASP A 153 -2.59 -7.63 3.67
N ILE A 154 -2.88 -7.01 2.52
CA ILE A 154 -3.63 -7.66 1.45
C ILE A 154 -2.66 -8.33 0.47
N SER A 155 -1.43 -7.85 0.37
CA SER A 155 -0.42 -8.48 -0.48
C SER A 155 -0.14 -9.92 -0.04
N ASN A 156 0.05 -10.82 -1.00
CA ASN A 156 0.18 -12.27 -0.82
C ASN A 156 -1.10 -13.02 -0.34
N LEU A 157 -2.26 -12.39 -0.40
CA LEU A 157 -3.56 -13.07 -0.21
C LEU A 157 -4.16 -13.62 -1.52
N ASN A 158 -3.48 -13.41 -2.65
CA ASN A 158 -3.90 -13.81 -4.00
C ASN A 158 -5.26 -13.21 -4.43
N VAL A 159 -5.49 -11.94 -4.13
CA VAL A 159 -6.79 -11.28 -4.30
C VAL A 159 -6.80 -10.06 -5.23
N ASP A 160 -5.72 -9.78 -5.94
CA ASP A 160 -5.75 -8.75 -7.01
C ASP A 160 -6.85 -9.08 -8.02
N ILE A 161 -6.85 -10.32 -8.51
CA ILE A 161 -7.91 -10.89 -9.33
C ILE A 161 -8.29 -12.29 -8.82
N VAL A 162 -9.59 -12.54 -8.80
CA VAL A 162 -10.19 -13.80 -8.33
C VAL A 162 -11.15 -14.36 -9.38
N PRO A 163 -11.44 -15.67 -9.40
CA PRO A 163 -12.52 -16.21 -10.21
C PRO A 163 -13.84 -15.46 -9.95
N ASN A 164 -14.56 -15.13 -11.02
CA ASN A 164 -15.88 -14.50 -10.91
C ASN A 164 -16.94 -15.58 -10.78
N PRO A 165 -17.66 -15.69 -9.63
CA PRO A 165 -18.65 -16.73 -9.43
C PRO A 165 -19.89 -16.63 -10.34
N GLU A 166 -20.17 -15.42 -10.85
CA GLU A 166 -21.34 -15.18 -11.71
C GLU A 166 -21.00 -15.29 -13.22
N LYS A 167 -19.71 -15.39 -13.58
CA LYS A 167 -19.25 -15.37 -14.97
C LYS A 167 -18.20 -16.44 -15.21
N GLU A 168 -18.65 -17.59 -15.65
CA GLU A 168 -17.82 -18.77 -15.93
C GLU A 168 -16.60 -18.43 -16.84
N GLY A 169 -15.44 -18.97 -16.50
CA GLY A 169 -14.20 -18.76 -17.22
C GLY A 169 -13.66 -17.30 -17.16
N LYS A 170 -14.18 -16.44 -16.27
CA LYS A 170 -13.70 -15.06 -16.08
C LYS A 170 -13.16 -14.84 -14.69
N MET A 171 -12.15 -13.97 -14.61
CA MET A 171 -11.69 -13.39 -13.34
C MET A 171 -12.19 -11.95 -13.19
N GLN A 172 -12.21 -11.47 -11.95
CA GLN A 172 -12.57 -10.11 -11.57
C GLN A 172 -11.56 -9.51 -10.60
N ALA A 173 -11.38 -8.19 -10.65
CA ALA A 173 -10.57 -7.44 -9.71
C ALA A 173 -11.43 -7.02 -8.52
N LEU A 174 -11.00 -7.32 -7.29
CA LEU A 174 -11.77 -7.00 -6.09
C LEU A 174 -11.54 -5.56 -5.64
N PRO A 175 -12.60 -4.88 -5.15
CA PRO A 175 -12.47 -3.58 -4.52
C PRO A 175 -11.79 -3.70 -3.16
N MET A 176 -10.91 -2.75 -2.85
CA MET A 176 -10.19 -2.71 -1.58
C MET A 176 -9.88 -1.30 -1.13
N LEU A 177 -9.78 -1.14 0.19
CA LEU A 177 -9.48 0.10 0.88
C LEU A 177 -8.33 -0.14 1.85
N GLY A 178 -7.36 0.76 1.87
CA GLY A 178 -6.36 0.84 2.91
C GLY A 178 -6.26 2.26 3.44
N TRP A 179 -6.07 2.43 4.74
CA TRP A 179 -5.79 3.74 5.30
C TRP A 179 -5.05 3.63 6.63
N TYR A 180 -4.32 4.66 6.97
CA TYR A 180 -3.79 4.89 8.30
C TYR A 180 -3.81 6.38 8.64
N ALA A 181 -3.86 6.66 9.93
CA ALA A 181 -3.67 7.98 10.48
C ALA A 181 -2.88 7.88 11.79
N GLY A 182 -2.00 8.83 12.03
CA GLY A 182 -1.18 8.83 13.21
C GLY A 182 -0.69 10.21 13.62
N LEU A 183 -0.17 10.25 14.83
CA LEU A 183 0.39 11.44 15.46
C LEU A 183 1.75 11.11 16.06
N GLN A 184 2.68 12.03 15.90
CA GLN A 184 3.96 12.02 16.60
C GLN A 184 4.07 13.25 17.50
N TYR A 185 4.57 13.06 18.70
CA TYR A 185 4.86 14.12 19.65
C TYR A 185 6.34 14.14 20.01
N ASN A 186 7.03 15.23 19.69
CA ASN A 186 8.41 15.44 20.01
C ASN A 186 8.54 16.03 21.41
N ILE A 187 8.89 15.19 22.40
CA ILE A 187 9.14 15.59 23.79
C ILE A 187 10.35 16.50 23.85
N SER A 188 11.41 16.12 23.15
CA SER A 188 12.68 16.84 23.00
C SER A 188 13.26 16.60 21.60
N PRO A 189 14.36 17.27 21.23
CA PRO A 189 15.07 16.96 19.98
C PRO A 189 15.57 15.51 19.86
N LYS A 190 15.64 14.79 20.99
CA LYS A 190 16.15 13.42 21.05
C LYS A 190 15.07 12.38 21.30
N ILE A 191 13.91 12.73 21.83
CA ILE A 191 12.87 11.77 22.25
C ILE A 191 11.55 12.15 21.63
N PHE A 192 10.92 11.19 20.97
CA PHE A 192 9.55 11.34 20.47
C PHE A 192 8.70 10.10 20.74
N LEU A 193 7.40 10.33 20.83
CA LEU A 193 6.35 9.32 20.89
C LEU A 193 5.62 9.33 19.55
N SER A 194 5.19 8.16 19.08
CA SER A 194 4.32 8.06 17.92
C SER A 194 3.21 7.05 18.16
N SER A 195 2.06 7.29 17.57
CA SER A 195 0.95 6.34 17.59
C SER A 195 0.24 6.38 16.24
N THR A 196 -0.14 5.21 15.74
CA THR A 196 -0.82 5.06 14.46
C THR A 196 -1.92 4.01 14.58
N TYR A 197 -3.07 4.33 14.00
CA TYR A 197 -4.14 3.37 13.76
C TYR A 197 -4.32 3.20 12.25
N SER A 198 -4.59 1.97 11.83
CA SER A 198 -4.65 1.61 10.41
C SER A 198 -5.67 0.50 10.17
N MET A 199 -6.17 0.46 8.95
CA MET A 199 -7.10 -0.58 8.49
C MET A 199 -6.86 -0.87 7.01
N SER A 200 -6.91 -2.16 6.66
CA SER A 200 -7.04 -2.67 5.30
C SER A 200 -8.33 -3.46 5.17
N ARG A 201 -9.05 -3.31 4.06
CA ARG A 201 -10.34 -3.96 3.84
C ARG A 201 -10.51 -4.43 2.40
N LEU A 202 -10.97 -5.66 2.27
CA LEU A 202 -11.43 -6.25 1.03
C LEU A 202 -12.96 -6.24 0.99
N TYR A 203 -13.53 -5.86 -0.15
CA TYR A 203 -14.97 -5.85 -0.35
C TYR A 203 -15.40 -7.02 -1.22
N SER A 204 -16.61 -7.53 -0.99
CA SER A 204 -17.26 -8.49 -1.86
C SER A 204 -17.67 -7.84 -3.19
N GLU A 205 -17.61 -8.59 -4.26
CA GLU A 205 -18.11 -8.19 -5.59
C GLU A 205 -18.53 -9.44 -6.37
N ASP A 206 -19.58 -9.35 -7.16
CA ASP A 206 -20.12 -10.41 -8.03
C ASP A 206 -20.06 -11.81 -7.35
N GLY A 207 -20.69 -11.93 -6.18
CA GLY A 207 -20.75 -13.17 -5.42
C GLY A 207 -19.50 -13.61 -4.65
N TYR A 208 -18.35 -12.96 -4.81
CA TYR A 208 -17.15 -13.28 -4.02
C TYR A 208 -17.29 -12.80 -2.56
N PRO A 209 -16.90 -13.57 -1.53
CA PRO A 209 -16.40 -14.96 -1.53
C PRO A 209 -17.55 -15.95 -1.28
N ASN A 210 -18.08 -16.61 -2.32
CA ASN A 210 -19.26 -17.50 -2.21
C ASN A 210 -19.10 -18.61 -1.19
N ASP A 211 -18.05 -19.43 -1.36
CA ASP A 211 -17.86 -20.69 -0.63
C ASP A 211 -16.64 -20.63 0.31
N LEU A 212 -16.09 -19.46 0.57
CA LEU A 212 -14.89 -19.25 1.37
C LEU A 212 -15.13 -18.25 2.52
N PRO A 213 -16.06 -18.51 3.44
CA PRO A 213 -16.45 -17.55 4.47
C PRO A 213 -15.28 -17.18 5.43
N SER A 214 -14.31 -18.06 5.61
CA SER A 214 -13.09 -17.78 6.41
C SER A 214 -12.04 -16.91 5.70
N THR A 215 -12.38 -16.38 4.49
CA THR A 215 -11.50 -15.48 3.75
C THR A 215 -11.39 -14.13 4.45
N TYR A 216 -10.22 -13.52 4.34
CA TYR A 216 -9.93 -12.19 4.87
C TYR A 216 -10.93 -11.14 4.38
N ARG A 217 -11.52 -10.38 5.32
CA ARG A 217 -12.42 -9.27 5.04
C ARG A 217 -11.78 -7.93 5.38
N TYR A 218 -11.25 -7.78 6.60
CA TYR A 218 -10.49 -6.60 7.00
C TYR A 218 -9.55 -6.89 8.14
N GLY A 219 -8.46 -6.13 8.19
CA GLY A 219 -7.52 -6.10 9.28
C GLY A 219 -7.44 -4.71 9.88
N GLN A 220 -7.24 -4.63 11.19
CA GLN A 220 -7.01 -3.41 11.94
C GLN A 220 -5.68 -3.52 12.66
N TYR A 221 -5.00 -2.41 12.81
CA TYR A 221 -3.66 -2.36 13.39
C TYR A 221 -3.52 -1.08 14.21
N PHE A 222 -3.09 -1.25 15.44
CA PHE A 222 -2.74 -0.15 16.33
C PHE A 222 -1.29 -0.31 16.76
N VAL A 223 -0.53 0.77 16.68
CA VAL A 223 0.84 0.84 17.17
C VAL A 223 1.05 2.09 18.01
N ALA A 224 1.78 1.95 19.10
CA ALA A 224 2.28 3.05 19.91
C ALA A 224 3.74 2.78 20.28
N ASN A 225 4.60 3.78 20.13
CA ASN A 225 6.03 3.63 20.36
C ASN A 225 6.67 4.87 20.96
N VAL A 226 7.85 4.66 21.51
CA VAL A 226 8.78 5.69 21.94
C VAL A 226 10.14 5.45 21.31
N PHE A 227 10.75 6.52 20.80
CA PHE A 227 12.11 6.48 20.25
C PHE A 227 13.01 7.47 20.97
N TRP A 228 14.24 7.05 21.20
CA TRP A 228 15.31 7.87 21.73
C TRP A 228 16.53 7.87 20.81
N ASN A 229 16.85 9.01 20.25
CA ASN A 229 18.07 9.27 19.50
C ASN A 229 19.23 9.48 20.48
N VAL A 230 19.92 8.39 20.84
CA VAL A 230 21.03 8.40 21.80
C VAL A 230 22.19 9.23 21.25
N THR A 231 22.53 8.99 19.98
CA THR A 231 23.51 9.74 19.19
C THR A 231 22.93 10.04 17.80
N PRO A 232 23.58 10.86 16.96
CA PRO A 232 23.12 11.08 15.57
C PRO A 232 22.99 9.80 14.74
N ASN A 233 23.71 8.74 15.10
CA ASN A 233 23.77 7.48 14.36
C ASN A 233 23.19 6.28 15.15
N MET A 234 22.62 6.51 16.33
CA MET A 234 22.09 5.46 17.19
C MET A 234 20.73 5.87 17.73
N GLN A 235 19.72 5.09 17.38
CA GLN A 235 18.36 5.21 17.90
C GLN A 235 17.97 3.91 18.58
N VAL A 236 17.31 4.01 19.73
CA VAL A 236 16.66 2.90 20.42
C VAL A 236 15.18 3.20 20.58
N GLY A 237 14.36 2.17 20.68
CA GLY A 237 12.92 2.36 20.80
C GLY A 237 12.24 1.17 21.46
N ALA A 238 11.04 1.41 21.96
CA ALA A 238 10.11 0.39 22.40
C ALA A 238 8.75 0.61 21.74
N GLU A 239 8.11 -0.47 21.34
CA GLU A 239 6.88 -0.43 20.55
C GLU A 239 5.91 -1.50 21.02
N TYR A 240 4.65 -1.11 21.18
CA TYR A 240 3.53 -2.02 21.38
C TYR A 240 2.65 -2.03 20.14
N LEU A 241 2.28 -3.22 19.72
CA LEU A 241 1.44 -3.50 18.57
C LEU A 241 0.22 -4.32 18.97
N ARG A 242 -0.92 -3.98 18.42
CA ARG A 242 -2.12 -4.81 18.48
C ARG A 242 -2.78 -4.88 17.11
N GLY A 243 -2.98 -6.10 16.62
CA GLY A 243 -3.65 -6.40 15.37
C GLY A 243 -4.93 -7.19 15.55
N TRP A 244 -5.90 -6.96 14.68
CA TRP A 244 -7.14 -7.72 14.57
C TRP A 244 -7.35 -8.09 13.11
N ARG A 245 -7.81 -9.32 12.89
CA ARG A 245 -8.27 -9.79 11.59
C ARG A 245 -9.70 -10.29 11.72
N THR A 246 -10.58 -9.81 10.84
CA THR A 246 -11.95 -10.27 10.70
C THR A 246 -12.15 -10.84 9.30
N ASN A 247 -12.75 -12.02 9.21
CA ASN A 247 -13.06 -12.72 7.99
C ASN A 247 -14.51 -12.40 7.52
N PHE A 248 -14.89 -12.87 6.33
CA PHE A 248 -16.25 -12.65 5.81
C PHE A 248 -17.35 -13.38 6.62
N ASP A 249 -17.02 -14.44 7.32
CA ASP A 249 -17.90 -15.13 8.28
C ASP A 249 -18.06 -14.38 9.63
N ASN A 250 -17.44 -13.18 9.76
CA ASN A 250 -17.35 -12.37 10.95
C ASN A 250 -16.52 -12.99 12.11
N SER A 251 -15.84 -14.10 11.88
CA SER A 251 -14.85 -14.59 12.82
C SER A 251 -13.72 -13.57 12.99
N THR A 252 -13.34 -13.29 14.23
CA THR A 252 -12.30 -12.29 14.54
C THR A 252 -11.22 -12.91 15.43
N ASN A 253 -9.97 -12.68 15.04
CA ASN A 253 -8.78 -13.03 15.83
C ASN A 253 -7.96 -11.78 16.10
N HIS A 254 -7.17 -11.80 17.16
CA HIS A 254 -6.27 -10.69 17.50
C HIS A 254 -4.93 -11.19 18.02
N ALA A 255 -3.92 -10.36 17.89
CA ALA A 255 -2.60 -10.61 18.43
C ALA A 255 -1.99 -9.33 19.02
N ASN A 256 -1.09 -9.51 19.99
CA ASN A 256 -0.30 -8.43 20.56
C ASN A 256 1.18 -8.75 20.39
N ARG A 257 2.00 -7.72 20.18
CA ARG A 257 3.45 -7.86 20.08
C ARG A 257 4.15 -6.67 20.73
N MET A 258 5.27 -6.93 21.35
CA MET A 258 6.20 -5.88 21.81
C MET A 258 7.52 -6.05 21.05
N ASN A 259 8.06 -4.92 20.59
CA ASN A 259 9.35 -4.81 19.93
C ASN A 259 10.27 -3.88 20.75
N LEU A 260 11.58 -4.20 20.72
CA LEU A 260 12.64 -3.39 21.34
C LEU A 260 13.76 -3.16 20.34
#